data_a9db8a490635bbe1e180d2af4dc17cff
#
_entry.id   a9db8a490635bbe1e180d2af4dc17cff
#
_cell.length_a   1.000
_cell.length_b   1.000
_cell.length_c   1.000
_cell.angle_alpha   90.00
_cell.angle_beta   90.00
_cell.angle_gamma   90.00
#
_symmetry.space_group_name_H-M   'P 1'
#
loop_
_entity.id
_entity.type
_entity.pdbx_description
1 polymer ?
#
loop_
_entity_poly.entity_id
_entity_poly.type
_entity_poly.pdbx_seq_one_letter_code
_entity_poly.pdbx_strand_id
1 'polypeptide(L)'
;ANYNPLDNWERGLVDLTPEAHEAYRTFAMHSCDTETGYRRIESWETKSFRIDNFTDAQFNALQNEFVRVKNAPAQMEANCKNALLMKELRPWLTEFGKLGERGLKTMSLIKEYKAGNDQAFWEGYVNNRMSKEDVAAYEKHKSGTMVLQPFYEQSMDDMASGFFKKLTGKVPAFYKGIGTYATLKTTQSKAMFDNDSTTYYTSGNGQNTGDWIGADLGCVRQVSEVRILQGRNSVDDVDYFDNTVLEYSVDRKEWKALTGELKKQYIINWKTDSPVEARYIRIKKLKSDKRNWAAVRTFEVNPTTPERLNFPVEADNLEAAMYGFDENPCTSFTNKGTLTMGIEKDVKSYTLLLKLAPGKSLVCRQLNAKGKVLATTTINSSFCKVELVKKAAKLQ
;
A
#
# COMPACT_ATOMS: atom_id res chain seq x y z
N ALA A 1 20.90 5.84 -37.91
CA ALA A 1 19.51 6.20 -37.74
C ALA A 1 19.11 5.83 -36.31
N ASN A 2 18.77 6.80 -35.50
CA ASN A 2 18.25 6.55 -34.15
C ASN A 2 16.89 5.89 -34.32
N TYR A 3 16.83 4.61 -34.07
CA TYR A 3 15.59 3.89 -33.96
C TYR A 3 14.94 4.27 -32.64
N ASN A 4 13.97 5.18 -32.68
CA ASN A 4 13.09 5.41 -31.56
C ASN A 4 11.89 4.45 -31.71
N PRO A 5 11.69 3.50 -30.80
CA PRO A 5 10.53 2.60 -30.87
C PRO A 5 9.19 3.35 -30.88
N LEU A 6 9.14 4.56 -30.31
CA LEU A 6 7.96 5.42 -30.34
C LEU A 6 7.74 6.05 -31.71
N ASP A 7 8.80 6.48 -32.41
CA ASP A 7 8.69 6.99 -33.78
C ASP A 7 8.28 5.90 -34.76
N ASN A 8 8.71 4.66 -34.53
CA ASN A 8 8.27 3.53 -35.32
C ASN A 8 6.88 3.02 -34.93
N TRP A 9 6.47 3.24 -33.71
CA TRP A 9 5.10 3.03 -33.31
C TRP A 9 4.16 3.96 -34.09
N GLU A 10 4.47 5.24 -34.18
CA GLU A 10 3.69 6.19 -34.98
C GLU A 10 3.73 5.89 -36.48
N ARG A 11 4.86 5.40 -36.99
CA ARG A 11 5.08 5.12 -38.42
C ARG A 11 4.80 3.70 -38.85
N GLY A 12 4.94 2.75 -37.97
CA GLY A 12 4.82 1.31 -38.26
C GLY A 12 3.48 0.69 -37.89
N LEU A 13 2.70 1.38 -37.09
CA LEU A 13 1.29 1.07 -36.83
C LEU A 13 0.45 1.84 -37.82
N VAL A 14 0.59 1.46 -39.04
CA VAL A 14 0.19 2.17 -40.24
C VAL A 14 -1.29 2.53 -40.31
N ASP A 15 -2.12 2.16 -39.42
CA ASP A 15 -3.55 2.50 -39.41
C ASP A 15 -4.10 2.58 -37.96
N LEU A 16 -3.31 3.11 -37.03
CA LEU A 16 -3.89 3.54 -35.75
C LEU A 16 -4.95 4.60 -36.01
N THR A 17 -6.14 4.38 -35.53
CA THR A 17 -7.12 5.44 -35.57
C THR A 17 -6.63 6.63 -34.75
N PRO A 18 -6.99 7.88 -35.11
CA PRO A 18 -6.65 9.04 -34.30
C PRO A 18 -7.03 8.89 -32.84
N GLU A 19 -8.15 8.19 -32.56
CA GLU A 19 -8.65 7.96 -31.21
C GLU A 19 -7.75 6.97 -30.43
N ALA A 20 -7.27 5.92 -31.08
CA ALA A 20 -6.35 4.97 -30.45
C ALA A 20 -4.98 5.61 -30.17
N HIS A 21 -4.51 6.44 -31.08
CA HIS A 21 -3.28 7.20 -30.93
C HIS A 21 -3.38 8.21 -29.79
N GLU A 22 -4.48 8.96 -29.74
CA GLU A 22 -4.72 9.92 -28.66
C GLU A 22 -4.93 9.25 -27.30
N ALA A 23 -5.62 8.12 -27.26
CA ALA A 23 -5.76 7.33 -26.04
C ALA A 23 -4.41 6.87 -25.49
N TYR A 24 -3.54 6.36 -26.36
CA TYR A 24 -2.20 5.98 -25.97
C TYR A 24 -1.38 7.17 -25.47
N ARG A 25 -1.42 8.27 -26.21
CA ARG A 25 -0.70 9.49 -25.85
C ARG A 25 -1.17 10.04 -24.51
N THR A 26 -2.45 10.16 -24.31
CA THR A 26 -3.03 10.66 -23.06
C THR A 26 -2.71 9.72 -21.91
N PHE A 27 -2.81 8.44 -22.12
CA PHE A 27 -2.41 7.44 -21.14
C PHE A 27 -0.92 7.55 -20.81
N ALA A 28 -0.05 7.61 -21.79
CA ALA A 28 1.38 7.77 -21.58
C ALA A 28 1.70 9.08 -20.84
N MET A 29 1.03 10.18 -21.15
CA MET A 29 1.21 11.46 -20.47
C MET A 29 0.70 11.44 -19.03
N HIS A 30 -0.43 10.82 -18.76
CA HIS A 30 -0.97 10.73 -17.39
C HIS A 30 -0.22 9.71 -16.53
N SER A 31 0.38 8.71 -17.15
CA SER A 31 1.07 7.64 -16.46
C SER A 31 2.58 7.76 -16.46
N CYS A 32 3.14 8.44 -17.46
CA CYS A 32 4.56 8.61 -17.67
C CYS A 32 5.03 10.06 -17.60
N ASP A 33 4.18 11.00 -17.26
CA ASP A 33 4.65 12.28 -16.76
C ASP A 33 5.22 12.07 -15.37
N THR A 34 6.36 11.40 -15.42
CA THR A 34 7.06 10.83 -14.30
C THR A 34 7.53 11.87 -13.32
N GLU A 35 7.70 13.11 -13.72
CA GLU A 35 8.06 14.14 -12.77
C GLU A 35 6.85 14.72 -12.05
N THR A 36 5.75 14.94 -12.72
CA THR A 36 4.56 15.55 -12.12
C THR A 36 3.52 14.54 -11.68
N GLY A 37 3.29 13.49 -12.44
CA GLY A 37 2.31 12.45 -12.10
C GLY A 37 2.80 11.58 -10.94
N TYR A 38 4.02 11.08 -11.03
CA TYR A 38 4.62 10.23 -10.00
C TYR A 38 4.92 11.00 -8.71
N ARG A 39 5.46 12.21 -8.81
CA ARG A 39 5.65 13.08 -7.65
C ARG A 39 4.32 13.60 -7.08
N ARG A 40 3.29 13.77 -7.86
CA ARG A 40 1.95 14.11 -7.36
C ARG A 40 1.33 13.01 -6.55
N ILE A 41 1.66 11.77 -6.84
CA ILE A 41 1.19 10.61 -6.08
C ILE A 41 2.04 10.41 -4.84
N GLU A 42 3.35 10.53 -4.93
CA GLU A 42 4.24 10.53 -3.76
C GLU A 42 4.00 11.76 -2.86
N SER A 43 3.57 12.86 -3.43
CA SER A 43 3.19 14.08 -2.72
C SER A 43 1.67 14.26 -2.58
N TRP A 44 0.96 13.17 -2.41
CA TRP A 44 -0.45 13.20 -2.06
C TRP A 44 -0.80 14.23 -0.98
N GLU A 45 0.14 14.54 -0.13
CA GLU A 45 0.08 15.63 0.83
C GLU A 45 -0.04 17.03 0.24
N THR A 46 0.48 17.24 -0.95
CA THR A 46 0.43 18.55 -1.60
C THR A 46 -0.94 18.92 -2.16
N LYS A 47 -1.96 18.10 -1.87
CA LYS A 47 -3.36 18.30 -2.26
C LYS A 47 -3.64 18.25 -3.77
N SER A 48 -2.64 18.06 -4.61
CA SER A 48 -2.81 18.16 -6.06
C SER A 48 -3.48 16.93 -6.70
N PHE A 49 -3.53 15.81 -5.99
CA PHE A 49 -4.12 14.56 -6.48
C PHE A 49 -5.21 13.99 -5.56
N ARG A 50 -5.82 14.82 -4.75
CA ARG A 50 -6.93 14.35 -3.91
C ARG A 50 -8.13 14.07 -4.78
N ILE A 51 -8.69 12.87 -4.61
CA ILE A 51 -9.98 12.47 -5.18
C ILE A 51 -11.05 13.53 -4.92
N ASP A 52 -11.03 14.16 -3.76
CA ASP A 52 -11.93 15.22 -3.36
C ASP A 52 -11.79 16.50 -4.19
N ASN A 53 -10.67 16.68 -4.88
CA ASN A 53 -10.38 17.87 -5.68
C ASN A 53 -10.72 17.69 -7.17
N PHE A 54 -11.12 16.48 -7.61
CA PHE A 54 -11.59 16.30 -8.98
C PHE A 54 -12.95 16.95 -9.16
N THR A 55 -13.04 17.86 -10.14
CA THR A 55 -14.33 18.28 -10.65
C THR A 55 -14.98 17.13 -11.42
N ASP A 56 -16.30 17.16 -11.59
CA ASP A 56 -17.01 16.16 -12.39
C ASP A 56 -16.51 16.12 -13.84
N ALA A 57 -16.13 17.27 -14.39
CA ALA A 57 -15.55 17.36 -15.73
C ALA A 57 -14.20 16.63 -15.82
N GLN A 58 -13.31 16.84 -14.84
CA GLN A 58 -12.02 16.16 -14.77
C GLN A 58 -12.20 14.64 -14.56
N PHE A 59 -13.15 14.26 -13.72
CA PHE A 59 -13.49 12.87 -13.48
C PHE A 59 -13.96 12.18 -14.76
N ASN A 60 -14.92 12.79 -15.44
CA ASN A 60 -15.46 12.24 -16.69
C ASN A 60 -14.42 12.19 -17.81
N ALA A 61 -13.58 13.21 -17.93
CA ALA A 61 -12.47 13.22 -18.88
C ALA A 61 -11.52 12.03 -18.65
N LEU A 62 -11.07 11.83 -17.40
CA LEU A 62 -10.18 10.72 -17.04
C LEU A 62 -10.85 9.36 -17.26
N GLN A 63 -12.14 9.22 -16.92
CA GLN A 63 -12.89 7.99 -17.18
C GLN A 63 -12.95 7.68 -18.69
N ASN A 64 -13.20 8.67 -19.53
CA ASN A 64 -13.22 8.51 -20.98
C ASN A 64 -11.85 8.06 -21.50
N GLU A 65 -10.76 8.59 -20.96
CA GLU A 65 -9.40 8.16 -21.33
C GLU A 65 -9.17 6.68 -21.00
N PHE A 66 -9.58 6.22 -19.83
CA PHE A 66 -9.48 4.80 -19.51
C PHE A 66 -10.34 3.91 -20.41
N VAL A 67 -11.50 4.37 -20.85
CA VAL A 67 -12.30 3.67 -21.86
C VAL A 67 -11.53 3.52 -23.17
N ARG A 68 -10.90 4.61 -23.64
CA ARG A 68 -10.08 4.59 -24.86
C ARG A 68 -8.89 3.62 -24.73
N VAL A 69 -8.15 3.70 -23.61
CA VAL A 69 -7.02 2.81 -23.34
C VAL A 69 -7.45 1.33 -23.31
N LYS A 70 -8.58 1.03 -22.68
CA LYS A 70 -9.15 -0.31 -22.65
C LYS A 70 -9.46 -0.83 -24.05
N ASN A 71 -9.98 0.02 -24.92
CA ASN A 71 -10.42 -0.36 -26.27
C ASN A 71 -9.30 -0.29 -27.31
N ALA A 72 -8.22 0.43 -27.05
CA ALA A 72 -7.12 0.63 -27.99
C ALA A 72 -6.53 -0.67 -28.54
N PRO A 73 -6.31 -1.75 -27.77
CA PRO A 73 -5.80 -3.01 -28.29
C PRO A 73 -6.68 -3.60 -29.40
N ALA A 74 -7.98 -3.66 -29.18
CA ALA A 74 -8.92 -4.21 -30.15
C ALA A 74 -9.00 -3.32 -31.42
N GLN A 75 -8.95 -2.01 -31.27
CA GLN A 75 -8.92 -1.07 -32.41
C GLN A 75 -7.63 -1.22 -33.22
N MET A 76 -6.50 -1.36 -32.56
CA MET A 76 -5.21 -1.58 -33.23
C MET A 76 -5.20 -2.92 -33.98
N GLU A 77 -5.72 -3.98 -33.36
CA GLU A 77 -5.78 -5.30 -33.99
C GLU A 77 -6.70 -5.28 -35.24
N ALA A 78 -7.81 -4.55 -35.19
CA ALA A 78 -8.71 -4.41 -36.32
C ALA A 78 -8.12 -3.60 -37.49
N ASN A 79 -7.27 -2.62 -37.20
CA ASN A 79 -6.74 -1.68 -38.18
C ASN A 79 -5.34 -2.01 -38.68
N CYS A 80 -4.55 -2.77 -37.96
CA CYS A 80 -3.18 -3.13 -38.35
C CYS A 80 -3.16 -4.28 -39.36
N LYS A 81 -2.71 -4.00 -40.58
CA LYS A 81 -2.58 -4.99 -41.68
C LYS A 81 -1.29 -5.81 -41.59
N ASN A 82 -0.36 -5.44 -40.72
CA ASN A 82 0.91 -6.11 -40.58
C ASN A 82 0.83 -7.20 -39.49
N ALA A 83 0.62 -8.46 -39.91
CA ALA A 83 0.47 -9.57 -38.97
C ALA A 83 1.72 -9.87 -38.12
N LEU A 84 2.92 -9.62 -38.66
CA LEU A 84 4.16 -9.80 -37.88
C LEU A 84 4.29 -8.75 -36.78
N LEU A 85 4.02 -7.50 -37.12
CA LEU A 85 4.03 -6.43 -36.16
C LEU A 85 2.98 -6.66 -35.06
N MET A 86 1.78 -7.09 -35.43
CA MET A 86 0.73 -7.39 -34.43
C MET A 86 1.10 -8.56 -33.53
N LYS A 87 1.81 -9.57 -34.06
CA LYS A 87 2.30 -10.68 -33.23
C LYS A 87 3.24 -10.18 -32.12
N GLU A 88 4.16 -9.28 -32.46
CA GLU A 88 5.10 -8.70 -31.50
C GLU A 88 4.41 -7.75 -30.50
N LEU A 89 3.43 -6.99 -30.96
CA LEU A 89 2.75 -5.98 -30.11
C LEU A 89 1.64 -6.53 -29.25
N ARG A 90 1.02 -7.65 -29.63
CA ARG A 90 -0.16 -8.19 -28.91
C ARG A 90 0.06 -8.39 -27.41
N PRO A 91 1.20 -8.89 -26.91
CA PRO A 91 1.43 -8.99 -25.46
C PRO A 91 1.36 -7.63 -24.77
N TRP A 92 1.97 -6.61 -25.37
CA TRP A 92 1.96 -5.24 -24.86
C TRP A 92 0.57 -4.63 -24.87
N LEU A 93 -0.14 -4.77 -25.98
CA LEU A 93 -1.50 -4.27 -26.12
C LEU A 93 -2.45 -4.91 -25.12
N THR A 94 -2.27 -6.20 -24.84
CA THR A 94 -3.05 -6.89 -23.80
C THR A 94 -2.86 -6.25 -22.45
N GLU A 95 -1.62 -5.92 -22.07
CA GLU A 95 -1.34 -5.25 -20.81
C GLU A 95 -1.91 -3.82 -20.77
N PHE A 96 -1.87 -3.10 -21.88
CA PHE A 96 -2.54 -1.80 -21.98
C PHE A 96 -4.05 -1.89 -21.77
N GLY A 97 -4.71 -2.87 -22.37
CA GLY A 97 -6.13 -3.10 -22.17
C GLY A 97 -6.45 -3.36 -20.68
N LYS A 98 -5.66 -4.17 -20.01
CA LYS A 98 -5.79 -4.43 -18.58
C LYS A 98 -5.62 -3.16 -17.75
N LEU A 99 -4.71 -2.28 -18.13
CA LEU A 99 -4.52 -1.00 -17.44
C LEU A 99 -5.74 -0.10 -17.57
N GLY A 100 -6.34 -0.02 -18.76
CA GLY A 100 -7.61 0.69 -18.97
C GLY A 100 -8.73 0.11 -18.09
N GLU A 101 -8.83 -1.22 -18.00
CA GLU A 101 -9.78 -1.88 -17.12
C GLU A 101 -9.56 -1.55 -15.64
N ARG A 102 -8.32 -1.56 -15.18
CA ARG A 102 -7.99 -1.18 -13.81
C ARG A 102 -8.32 0.28 -13.53
N GLY A 103 -7.98 1.17 -14.45
CA GLY A 103 -8.37 2.57 -14.36
C GLY A 103 -9.86 2.76 -14.19
N LEU A 104 -10.67 2.08 -15.00
CA LEU A 104 -12.13 2.12 -14.89
C LEU A 104 -12.65 1.57 -13.55
N LYS A 105 -12.06 0.49 -13.05
CA LYS A 105 -12.38 -0.04 -11.72
C LYS A 105 -12.06 0.97 -10.62
N THR A 106 -10.90 1.64 -10.70
CA THR A 106 -10.52 2.70 -9.76
C THR A 106 -11.48 3.87 -9.82
N MET A 107 -11.90 4.31 -11.03
CA MET A 107 -12.89 5.35 -11.19
C MET A 107 -14.25 4.97 -10.61
N SER A 108 -14.66 3.70 -10.75
CA SER A 108 -15.87 3.19 -10.10
C SER A 108 -15.77 3.24 -8.58
N LEU A 109 -14.63 2.85 -8.00
CA LEU A 109 -14.39 2.95 -6.56
C LEU A 109 -14.47 4.39 -6.05
N ILE A 110 -13.88 5.34 -6.78
CA ILE A 110 -13.98 6.77 -6.46
C ILE A 110 -15.46 7.21 -6.41
N LYS A 111 -16.24 6.73 -7.36
CA LYS A 111 -17.68 7.03 -7.44
C LYS A 111 -18.44 6.51 -6.21
N GLU A 112 -18.22 5.25 -5.84
CA GLU A 112 -18.83 4.65 -4.65
C GLU A 112 -18.39 5.34 -3.36
N TYR A 113 -17.09 5.67 -3.25
CA TYR A 113 -16.55 6.42 -2.12
C TYR A 113 -17.23 7.79 -1.95
N LYS A 114 -17.31 8.57 -3.05
CA LYS A 114 -17.98 9.89 -3.05
C LYS A 114 -19.48 9.81 -2.76
N ALA A 115 -20.14 8.77 -3.25
CA ALA A 115 -21.56 8.53 -3.01
C ALA A 115 -21.86 8.06 -1.57
N GLY A 116 -20.83 7.66 -0.80
CA GLY A 116 -21.00 7.12 0.54
C GLY A 116 -21.54 5.69 0.56
N ASN A 117 -21.40 4.95 -0.52
CA ASN A 117 -21.79 3.54 -0.64
C ASN A 117 -20.72 2.64 -0.03
N ASP A 118 -20.65 2.62 1.30
CA ASP A 118 -19.56 2.00 2.08
C ASP A 118 -19.37 0.51 1.75
N GLN A 119 -20.43 -0.24 1.60
CA GLN A 119 -20.36 -1.66 1.23
C GLN A 119 -19.79 -1.85 -0.18
N ALA A 120 -20.33 -1.16 -1.18
CA ALA A 120 -19.89 -1.27 -2.57
C ALA A 120 -18.43 -0.80 -2.72
N PHE A 121 -18.07 0.27 -2.01
CA PHE A 121 -16.69 0.75 -1.98
C PHE A 121 -15.74 -0.32 -1.43
N TRP A 122 -16.01 -0.87 -0.24
CA TRP A 122 -15.12 -1.83 0.38
C TRP A 122 -15.01 -3.14 -0.41
N GLU A 123 -16.14 -3.67 -0.90
CA GLU A 123 -16.14 -4.85 -1.77
C GLU A 123 -15.32 -4.62 -3.05
N GLY A 124 -15.50 -3.48 -3.69
CA GLY A 124 -14.72 -3.09 -4.85
C GLY A 124 -13.23 -2.94 -4.53
N TYR A 125 -12.88 -2.32 -3.42
CA TYR A 125 -11.50 -2.15 -2.98
C TYR A 125 -10.78 -3.48 -2.78
N VAL A 126 -11.34 -4.39 -1.98
CA VAL A 126 -10.67 -5.66 -1.66
C VAL A 126 -10.60 -6.60 -2.88
N ASN A 127 -11.55 -6.52 -3.80
CA ASN A 127 -11.58 -7.35 -5.00
C ASN A 127 -10.71 -6.81 -6.15
N ASN A 128 -10.39 -5.53 -6.14
CA ASN A 128 -9.57 -4.89 -7.17
C ASN A 128 -8.10 -4.73 -6.77
N ARG A 129 -7.74 -4.98 -5.52
CA ARG A 129 -6.33 -5.04 -5.13
C ARG A 129 -5.65 -6.21 -5.84
N MET A 130 -4.42 -5.96 -6.27
CA MET A 130 -3.61 -7.03 -6.83
C MET A 130 -3.23 -8.05 -5.78
N SER A 131 -3.17 -9.30 -6.21
CA SER A 131 -2.57 -10.35 -5.38
C SER A 131 -1.05 -10.14 -5.25
N LYS A 132 -0.45 -10.73 -4.23
CA LYS A 132 1.02 -10.71 -4.08
C LYS A 132 1.71 -11.36 -5.29
N GLU A 133 1.10 -12.38 -5.86
CA GLU A 133 1.56 -13.09 -7.04
C GLU A 133 1.53 -12.20 -8.28
N ASP A 134 0.46 -11.42 -8.46
CA ASP A 134 0.35 -10.47 -9.57
C ASP A 134 1.39 -9.35 -9.43
N VAL A 135 1.60 -8.82 -8.22
CA VAL A 135 2.65 -7.83 -7.97
C VAL A 135 4.02 -8.42 -8.27
N ALA A 136 4.31 -9.64 -7.83
CA ALA A 136 5.59 -10.30 -8.09
C ALA A 136 5.79 -10.61 -9.58
N ALA A 137 4.74 -11.03 -10.28
CA ALA A 137 4.79 -11.25 -11.72
C ALA A 137 5.07 -9.95 -12.48
N TYR A 138 4.42 -8.87 -12.08
CA TYR A 138 4.67 -7.54 -12.62
C TYR A 138 6.11 -7.09 -12.38
N GLU A 139 6.64 -7.27 -11.19
CA GLU A 139 8.02 -6.91 -10.86
C GLU A 139 9.07 -7.69 -11.65
N LYS A 140 8.80 -8.93 -12.01
CA LYS A 140 9.68 -9.72 -12.91
C LYS A 140 9.75 -9.14 -14.33
N HIS A 141 8.69 -8.51 -14.80
CA HIS A 141 8.64 -7.87 -16.12
C HIS A 141 9.12 -6.43 -16.12
N LYS A 142 9.72 -5.98 -15.05
CA LYS A 142 10.13 -4.61 -14.76
C LYS A 142 11.31 -4.08 -15.59
N SER A 143 11.68 -4.73 -16.66
CA SER A 143 12.67 -4.19 -17.58
C SER A 143 12.09 -3.04 -18.41
N GLY A 144 11.81 -1.93 -17.75
CA GLY A 144 11.78 -0.62 -18.39
C GLY A 144 10.44 -0.04 -18.79
N THR A 145 9.29 -0.65 -18.51
CA THR A 145 8.02 -0.06 -18.92
C THR A 145 6.91 -0.19 -17.88
N MET A 146 6.45 0.95 -17.47
CA MET A 146 5.16 1.21 -16.87
C MET A 146 4.98 0.98 -15.38
N VAL A 147 5.23 2.06 -14.69
CA VAL A 147 5.04 2.30 -13.25
C VAL A 147 3.57 2.61 -12.90
N LEU A 148 2.60 2.19 -13.70
CA LEU A 148 1.19 2.52 -13.45
C LEU A 148 0.58 1.76 -12.30
N GLN A 149 1.09 0.59 -12.05
CA GLN A 149 0.51 -0.28 -11.07
C GLN A 149 0.68 0.20 -9.63
N PRO A 150 1.86 0.67 -9.20
CA PRO A 150 2.01 1.33 -7.92
C PRO A 150 1.08 2.53 -7.74
N PHE A 151 0.77 3.23 -8.84
CA PHE A 151 -0.16 4.34 -8.86
C PHE A 151 -1.58 3.94 -8.43
N TYR A 152 -2.13 2.91 -9.06
CA TYR A 152 -3.48 2.47 -8.73
C TYR A 152 -3.59 1.89 -7.32
N GLU A 153 -2.60 1.11 -6.91
CA GLU A 153 -2.54 0.58 -5.55
C GLU A 153 -2.46 1.71 -4.52
N GLN A 154 -1.62 2.73 -4.77
CA GLN A 154 -1.49 3.88 -3.91
C GLN A 154 -2.81 4.64 -3.79
N SER A 155 -3.47 4.93 -4.90
CA SER A 155 -4.76 5.63 -4.90
C SER A 155 -5.85 4.85 -4.19
N MET A 156 -5.86 3.53 -4.33
CA MET A 156 -6.79 2.66 -3.63
C MET A 156 -6.51 2.62 -2.12
N ASP A 157 -5.27 2.55 -1.72
CA ASP A 157 -4.87 2.58 -0.32
C ASP A 157 -5.17 3.95 0.33
N ASP A 158 -5.05 5.04 -0.43
CA ASP A 158 -5.46 6.38 -0.01
C ASP A 158 -6.96 6.46 0.24
N MET A 159 -7.76 5.91 -0.65
CA MET A 159 -9.21 5.82 -0.47
C MET A 159 -9.58 4.97 0.74
N ALA A 160 -8.94 3.80 0.91
CA ALA A 160 -9.18 2.93 2.05
C ALA A 160 -8.83 3.62 3.38
N SER A 161 -7.77 4.42 3.40
CA SER A 161 -7.38 5.21 4.57
C SER A 161 -8.39 6.32 4.88
N GLY A 162 -8.90 7.01 3.86
CA GLY A 162 -9.98 7.98 4.00
C GLY A 162 -11.28 7.33 4.48
N PHE A 163 -11.60 6.15 3.96
CA PHE A 163 -12.75 5.34 4.38
C PHE A 163 -12.63 4.91 5.85
N PHE A 164 -11.47 4.42 6.27
CA PHE A 164 -11.21 4.07 7.66
C PHE A 164 -11.39 5.26 8.60
N LYS A 165 -10.86 6.43 8.21
CA LYS A 165 -11.05 7.68 8.96
C LYS A 165 -12.53 8.06 9.07
N LYS A 166 -13.30 7.89 8.00
CA LYS A 166 -14.75 8.15 8.00
C LYS A 166 -15.47 7.23 9.00
N LEU A 167 -15.12 5.94 9.03
CA LEU A 167 -15.74 4.95 9.90
C LEU A 167 -15.38 5.12 11.38
N THR A 168 -14.12 5.44 11.67
CA THR A 168 -13.56 5.36 13.02
C THR A 168 -13.28 6.71 13.65
N GLY A 169 -13.25 7.78 12.87
CA GLY A 169 -12.73 9.08 13.28
C GLY A 169 -11.19 9.13 13.42
N LYS A 170 -10.50 7.99 13.22
CA LYS A 170 -9.06 7.84 13.39
C LYS A 170 -8.35 7.83 12.04
N VAL A 171 -7.15 8.40 12.00
CA VAL A 171 -6.24 8.22 10.86
C VAL A 171 -5.54 6.87 11.05
N PRO A 172 -5.38 6.04 9.98
CA PRO A 172 -4.66 4.78 10.08
C PRO A 172 -3.30 4.90 10.77
N ALA A 173 -2.96 3.94 11.61
CA ALA A 173 -1.75 3.98 12.43
C ALA A 173 -0.47 4.00 11.57
N PHE A 174 -0.51 3.31 10.45
CA PHE A 174 0.55 3.31 9.46
C PHE A 174 -0.04 3.29 8.06
N TYR A 175 0.52 4.14 7.19
CA TYR A 175 0.05 4.27 5.84
C TYR A 175 1.01 3.60 4.87
N LYS A 176 0.60 2.47 4.30
CA LYS A 176 1.43 1.72 3.35
C LYS A 176 1.52 2.46 2.02
N GLY A 177 2.71 2.87 1.64
CA GLY A 177 2.95 3.47 0.34
C GLY A 177 3.43 4.91 0.34
N ILE A 178 3.31 5.60 1.46
CA ILE A 178 4.00 6.87 1.66
C ILE A 178 5.21 6.52 2.51
N GLY A 179 6.31 6.18 1.99
CA GLY A 179 7.00 5.72 3.05
C GLY A 179 8.47 5.79 3.07
N THR A 180 9.06 5.62 1.98
CA THR A 180 10.50 5.64 2.02
C THR A 180 10.98 7.05 1.87
N TYR A 181 11.49 7.55 2.94
CA TYR A 181 12.20 8.80 2.99
C TYR A 181 13.68 8.51 3.21
N ALA A 182 14.47 8.55 2.16
CA ALA A 182 15.88 8.22 2.23
C ALA A 182 16.72 9.05 1.26
N THR A 183 17.99 9.35 1.62
CA THR A 183 18.97 9.94 0.72
C THR A 183 19.56 8.92 -0.24
N LEU A 184 19.52 7.66 0.13
CA LEU A 184 20.12 6.57 -0.63
C LEU A 184 19.18 6.10 -1.75
N LYS A 185 19.75 5.88 -2.94
CA LYS A 185 18.97 5.37 -4.07
C LYS A 185 18.57 3.92 -3.84
N THR A 186 17.33 3.59 -4.16
CA THR A 186 16.81 2.23 -4.07
C THR A 186 15.80 1.95 -5.17
N THR A 187 15.70 0.69 -5.57
CA THR A 187 14.64 0.17 -6.44
C THR A 187 13.53 -0.52 -5.66
N GLN A 188 13.70 -0.73 -4.36
CA GLN A 188 12.82 -1.50 -3.48
C GLN A 188 12.35 -0.67 -2.29
N SER A 189 11.85 0.53 -2.56
CA SER A 189 11.53 1.53 -1.53
C SER A 189 10.50 1.08 -0.50
N LYS A 190 9.65 0.13 -0.82
CA LYS A 190 8.55 -0.33 0.04
C LYS A 190 8.86 -1.61 0.83
N ALA A 191 9.93 -2.30 0.52
CA ALA A 191 10.21 -3.61 1.08
C ALA A 191 10.35 -3.61 2.60
N MET A 192 10.76 -2.51 3.22
CA MET A 192 10.85 -2.43 4.68
C MET A 192 9.50 -2.21 5.38
N PHE A 193 8.40 -2.05 4.64
CA PHE A 193 7.06 -1.79 5.16
C PHE A 193 6.02 -2.83 4.73
N ASP A 194 6.43 -3.92 4.10
CA ASP A 194 5.53 -4.94 3.55
C ASP A 194 5.18 -6.05 4.55
N ASN A 195 5.73 -5.96 5.76
CA ASN A 195 5.59 -6.95 6.84
C ASN A 195 6.16 -8.34 6.48
N ASP A 196 7.13 -8.37 5.58
CA ASP A 196 7.83 -9.58 5.18
C ASP A 196 9.33 -9.40 5.47
N SER A 197 9.83 -10.04 6.51
CA SER A 197 11.23 -9.97 6.91
C SER A 197 12.19 -10.68 5.95
N THR A 198 11.68 -11.34 4.92
CA THR A 198 12.49 -11.96 3.85
C THR A 198 12.77 -10.99 2.70
N THR A 199 12.00 -9.92 2.59
CA THR A 199 12.26 -8.80 1.71
C THR A 199 13.07 -7.72 2.42
N TYR A 200 13.68 -6.83 1.68
CA TYR A 200 14.43 -5.72 2.27
C TYR A 200 14.57 -4.53 1.32
N TYR A 201 14.54 -3.35 1.91
CA TYR A 201 15.07 -2.16 1.28
C TYR A 201 16.58 -2.31 1.14
N THR A 202 17.17 -1.94 0.02
CA THR A 202 18.63 -1.87 -0.12
C THR A 202 19.04 -0.61 -0.87
N SER A 203 20.12 0.02 -0.41
CA SER A 203 20.72 1.13 -1.11
C SER A 203 21.62 0.61 -2.23
N GLY A 204 21.68 1.33 -3.33
CA GLY A 204 22.64 1.08 -4.42
C GLY A 204 23.93 1.86 -4.29
N ASN A 205 24.13 2.64 -3.23
CA ASN A 205 25.26 3.54 -3.03
C ASN A 205 25.94 3.32 -1.69
N GLY A 206 27.17 3.80 -1.56
CA GLY A 206 27.89 3.83 -0.31
C GLY A 206 27.21 4.71 0.74
N GLN A 207 27.48 4.41 1.99
CA GLN A 207 26.95 5.13 3.15
C GLN A 207 27.85 6.32 3.50
N ASN A 208 27.31 7.52 3.46
CA ASN A 208 28.03 8.73 3.81
C ASN A 208 27.50 9.36 5.10
N THR A 209 28.31 10.17 5.74
CA THR A 209 27.84 10.97 6.88
C THR A 209 26.68 11.86 6.43
N GLY A 210 25.61 11.84 7.20
CA GLY A 210 24.40 12.60 6.90
C GLY A 210 23.37 11.84 6.07
N ASP A 211 23.68 10.68 5.49
CA ASP A 211 22.68 9.84 4.83
C ASP A 211 21.66 9.32 5.84
N TRP A 212 20.43 9.11 5.39
CA TRP A 212 19.37 8.56 6.22
C TRP A 212 18.46 7.59 5.47
N ILE A 213 17.84 6.73 6.23
CA ILE A 213 16.73 5.85 5.83
C ILE A 213 15.61 6.07 6.85
N GLY A 214 14.39 6.28 6.38
CA GLY A 214 13.30 6.62 7.28
C GLY A 214 11.91 6.34 6.73
N ALA A 215 10.93 6.60 7.58
CA ALA A 215 9.51 6.46 7.34
C ALA A 215 8.79 7.81 7.39
N ASP A 216 7.86 8.03 6.49
CA ASP A 216 6.82 9.04 6.58
C ASP A 216 5.52 8.38 7.03
N LEU A 217 5.00 8.77 8.16
CA LEU A 217 3.78 8.21 8.75
C LEU A 217 2.48 8.80 8.15
N GLY A 218 2.62 9.66 7.15
CA GLY A 218 1.50 10.31 6.46
C GLY A 218 0.84 11.45 7.24
N CYS A 219 0.92 11.44 8.57
CA CYS A 219 0.44 12.51 9.44
C CYS A 219 1.22 12.50 10.76
N VAL A 220 1.07 13.55 11.55
CA VAL A 220 1.62 13.61 12.91
C VAL A 220 0.90 12.60 13.79
N ARG A 221 1.66 11.80 14.53
CA ARG A 221 1.18 10.74 15.42
C ARG A 221 1.91 10.77 16.75
N GLN A 222 1.30 10.20 17.75
CA GLN A 222 1.96 9.85 19.01
C GLN A 222 2.75 8.56 18.79
N VAL A 223 4.08 8.64 18.86
CA VAL A 223 4.99 7.52 18.66
C VAL A 223 5.63 7.13 19.99
N SER A 224 5.45 5.88 20.38
CA SER A 224 5.98 5.31 21.62
C SER A 224 6.95 4.15 21.38
N GLU A 225 7.00 3.61 20.16
CA GLU A 225 7.89 2.49 19.84
C GLU A 225 8.31 2.52 18.38
N VAL A 226 9.58 2.25 18.14
CA VAL A 226 10.16 2.04 16.81
C VAL A 226 11.01 0.80 16.84
N ARG A 227 10.74 -0.13 15.93
CA ARG A 227 11.52 -1.35 15.75
C ARG A 227 12.02 -1.45 14.31
N ILE A 228 13.34 -1.60 14.14
CA ILE A 228 13.97 -1.68 12.83
C ILE A 228 14.86 -2.92 12.79
N LEU A 229 14.60 -3.81 11.84
CA LEU A 229 15.47 -4.93 11.51
C LEU A 229 16.32 -4.53 10.30
N GLN A 230 17.61 -4.45 10.52
CA GLN A 230 18.58 -4.10 9.47
C GLN A 230 19.21 -5.35 8.83
N GLY A 231 19.99 -5.15 7.79
CA GLY A 231 20.68 -6.20 7.05
C GLY A 231 19.78 -6.97 6.09
N ARG A 232 20.39 -7.81 5.26
CA ARG A 232 19.68 -8.64 4.28
C ARG A 232 19.14 -9.94 4.87
N ASN A 233 19.74 -10.41 5.97
CA ASN A 233 19.31 -11.60 6.67
C ASN A 233 19.62 -11.45 8.17
N SER A 234 19.24 -12.42 8.97
CA SER A 234 19.43 -12.39 10.41
C SER A 234 20.77 -12.95 10.89
N VAL A 235 21.59 -13.44 9.99
CA VAL A 235 22.79 -14.22 10.31
C VAL A 235 24.06 -13.42 10.05
N ASP A 236 24.09 -12.70 8.95
CA ASP A 236 25.28 -11.99 8.50
C ASP A 236 25.15 -10.50 8.74
N ASP A 237 26.04 -9.97 9.50
CA ASP A 237 26.20 -8.58 9.83
C ASP A 237 26.64 -7.70 8.65
N VAL A 238 26.13 -7.95 7.47
CA VAL A 238 26.44 -7.22 6.27
C VAL A 238 25.32 -6.25 5.90
N ASP A 239 25.68 -5.17 5.28
CA ASP A 239 24.74 -4.22 4.69
C ASP A 239 23.77 -3.57 5.70
N TYR A 240 24.18 -3.35 6.93
CA TYR A 240 23.41 -2.55 7.87
C TYR A 240 23.96 -1.12 8.03
N PHE A 241 23.13 -0.26 8.54
CA PHE A 241 23.44 1.15 8.72
C PHE A 241 24.01 1.35 10.12
N ASP A 242 25.32 1.32 10.23
CA ASP A 242 26.06 1.48 11.51
C ASP A 242 26.35 2.96 11.82
N ASN A 243 26.78 3.24 13.04
CA ASN A 243 27.08 4.60 13.53
C ASN A 243 25.94 5.59 13.19
N THR A 244 24.75 5.28 13.63
CA THR A 244 23.54 6.05 13.36
C THR A 244 22.93 6.62 14.63
N VAL A 245 21.96 7.48 14.45
CA VAL A 245 21.05 7.94 15.49
C VAL A 245 19.62 7.79 14.98
N LEU A 246 18.71 7.39 15.83
CA LEU A 246 17.27 7.42 15.55
C LEU A 246 16.74 8.81 15.85
N GLU A 247 16.12 9.45 14.86
CA GLU A 247 15.57 10.80 14.96
C GLU A 247 14.13 10.86 14.50
N TYR A 248 13.40 11.86 14.98
CA TYR A 248 12.05 12.16 14.54
C TYR A 248 11.86 13.64 14.21
N SER A 249 10.84 13.92 13.41
CA SER A 249 10.43 15.27 13.05
C SER A 249 8.93 15.32 12.76
N VAL A 250 8.32 16.50 12.91
CA VAL A 250 6.94 16.76 12.47
C VAL A 250 6.88 17.37 11.07
N ASP A 251 7.95 18.04 10.62
CA ASP A 251 7.97 18.91 9.45
C ASP A 251 9.16 18.73 8.50
N ARG A 252 10.09 17.82 8.80
CA ARG A 252 11.38 17.59 8.14
C ARG A 252 12.41 18.70 8.30
N LYS A 253 12.11 19.76 9.01
CA LYS A 253 13.02 20.88 9.21
C LYS A 253 13.77 20.71 10.52
N GLU A 254 13.03 20.51 11.60
CA GLU A 254 13.60 20.27 12.90
C GLU A 254 13.60 18.77 13.22
N TRP A 255 14.77 18.27 13.60
CA TRP A 255 14.97 16.87 13.96
C TRP A 255 15.44 16.74 15.39
N LYS A 256 14.81 15.84 16.12
CA LYS A 256 15.14 15.53 17.52
C LYS A 256 15.57 14.08 17.63
N ALA A 257 16.61 13.82 18.40
CA ALA A 257 17.11 12.47 18.64
C ALA A 257 16.20 11.71 19.60
N LEU A 258 15.89 10.48 19.25
CA LEU A 258 15.23 9.49 20.11
C LEU A 258 16.26 8.64 20.86
N THR A 259 17.45 8.48 20.31
CA THR A 259 18.52 7.68 20.90
C THR A 259 19.83 8.44 20.89
N GLY A 260 20.81 7.97 21.66
CA GLY A 260 22.20 8.28 21.42
C GLY A 260 22.75 7.63 20.15
N GLU A 261 24.06 7.64 19.97
CA GLU A 261 24.72 6.96 18.86
C GLU A 261 24.52 5.44 18.95
N LEU A 262 24.01 4.83 17.87
CA LEU A 262 23.79 3.41 17.71
C LEU A 262 24.97 2.80 16.96
N LYS A 263 25.72 1.92 17.64
CA LYS A 263 26.88 1.22 17.07
C LYS A 263 26.62 -0.26 17.05
N LYS A 264 26.93 -0.90 15.93
CA LYS A 264 26.80 -2.37 15.74
C LYS A 264 25.43 -2.91 16.15
N GLN A 265 24.38 -2.15 15.87
CA GLN A 265 23.02 -2.54 16.18
C GLN A 265 22.28 -2.97 14.91
N TYR A 266 22.07 -4.24 14.81
CA TYR A 266 21.27 -4.88 13.76
C TYR A 266 19.79 -4.68 13.95
N ILE A 267 19.36 -4.80 15.21
CA ILE A 267 18.00 -4.61 15.65
C ILE A 267 17.99 -3.34 16.49
N ILE A 268 17.25 -2.35 16.03
CA ILE A 268 17.00 -1.12 16.77
C ILE A 268 15.60 -1.27 17.38
N ASN A 269 15.56 -1.28 18.71
CA ASN A 269 14.33 -1.22 19.48
C ASN A 269 14.37 0.01 20.36
N TRP A 270 13.51 0.97 20.05
CA TRP A 270 13.29 2.13 20.90
C TRP A 270 11.86 2.09 21.43
N LYS A 271 11.69 2.33 22.71
CA LYS A 271 10.41 2.37 23.39
C LYS A 271 10.40 3.43 24.48
N THR A 272 9.27 4.09 24.67
CA THR A 272 9.08 5.10 25.73
C THR A 272 7.65 5.06 26.26
N ASP A 273 7.52 5.41 27.56
CA ASP A 273 6.22 5.64 28.18
C ASP A 273 5.69 7.07 27.99
N SER A 274 6.52 7.95 27.44
CA SER A 274 6.16 9.33 27.10
C SER A 274 6.21 9.49 25.56
N PRO A 275 5.10 9.25 24.86
CA PRO A 275 5.06 9.31 23.40
C PRO A 275 5.50 10.67 22.86
N VAL A 276 6.15 10.67 21.72
CA VAL A 276 6.55 11.87 21.00
C VAL A 276 5.63 12.11 19.80
N GLU A 277 5.37 13.36 19.51
CA GLU A 277 4.67 13.73 18.26
C GLU A 277 5.62 13.67 17.08
N ALA A 278 5.39 12.76 16.15
CA ALA A 278 6.21 12.56 14.98
C ALA A 278 5.38 12.28 13.74
N ARG A 279 5.82 12.80 12.61
CA ARG A 279 5.39 12.36 11.29
C ARG A 279 6.50 11.61 10.58
N TYR A 280 7.74 12.01 10.80
CA TYR A 280 8.92 11.45 10.15
C TYR A 280 9.82 10.83 11.20
N ILE A 281 10.27 9.62 10.92
CA ILE A 281 11.23 8.90 11.74
C ILE A 281 12.33 8.39 10.82
N ARG A 282 13.58 8.55 11.23
CA ARG A 282 14.72 8.10 10.44
C ARG A 282 15.86 7.59 11.29
N ILE A 283 16.65 6.68 10.74
CA ILE A 283 18.02 6.44 11.15
C ILE A 283 18.94 7.26 10.29
N LYS A 284 19.78 8.09 10.91
CA LYS A 284 20.71 8.97 10.25
C LYS A 284 22.13 8.58 10.53
N LYS A 285 22.95 8.52 9.49
CA LYS A 285 24.36 8.19 9.57
C LYS A 285 25.14 9.34 10.21
N LEU A 286 25.82 9.05 11.31
CA LEU A 286 26.65 10.05 12.02
C LEU A 286 28.08 10.07 11.50
N LYS A 287 28.60 8.93 11.06
CA LYS A 287 29.97 8.79 10.63
C LYS A 287 30.05 7.90 9.41
N SER A 288 30.68 8.38 8.35
CA SER A 288 30.99 7.58 7.18
C SER A 288 31.84 6.39 7.58
N ASP A 289 31.46 5.21 7.15
CA ASP A 289 32.30 4.03 7.12
C ASP A 289 32.42 3.57 5.66
N LYS A 290 33.36 2.72 5.36
CA LYS A 290 33.57 2.24 4.00
C LYS A 290 32.58 1.14 3.58
N ARG A 291 31.47 0.98 4.30
CA ARG A 291 30.41 0.06 3.93
C ARG A 291 29.69 0.56 2.69
N ASN A 292 29.47 -0.31 1.75
CA ASN A 292 28.94 0.09 0.45
C ASN A 292 27.42 0.20 0.45
N TRP A 293 26.72 -0.68 1.14
CA TRP A 293 25.26 -0.78 1.07
C TRP A 293 24.64 -0.72 2.47
N ALA A 294 23.38 -0.31 2.49
CA ALA A 294 22.54 -0.43 3.67
C ALA A 294 21.27 -1.19 3.28
N ALA A 295 20.86 -2.11 4.12
CA ALA A 295 19.63 -2.85 3.95
C ALA A 295 18.79 -2.78 5.22
N VAL A 296 17.47 -2.64 5.04
CA VAL A 296 16.47 -2.64 6.11
C VAL A 296 15.36 -3.61 5.72
N ARG A 297 15.15 -4.64 6.53
CA ARG A 297 14.12 -5.66 6.30
C ARG A 297 12.76 -5.22 6.79
N THR A 298 12.70 -4.64 7.98
CA THR A 298 11.46 -4.10 8.51
C THR A 298 11.71 -2.76 9.20
N PHE A 299 10.73 -1.90 9.11
CA PHE A 299 10.69 -0.62 9.81
C PHE A 299 9.27 -0.46 10.39
N GLU A 300 9.14 -0.72 11.67
CA GLU A 300 7.85 -0.73 12.36
C GLU A 300 7.77 0.46 13.33
N VAL A 301 6.65 1.14 13.30
CA VAL A 301 6.34 2.24 14.21
C VAL A 301 5.06 1.89 14.95
N ASN A 302 5.10 1.88 16.29
CA ASN A 302 4.00 1.43 17.14
C ASN A 302 3.43 0.07 16.70
N PRO A 303 4.24 -0.98 16.59
CA PRO A 303 3.75 -2.28 16.14
C PRO A 303 2.59 -2.73 17.05
N THR A 304 1.55 -3.28 16.43
CA THR A 304 0.43 -3.85 17.19
C THR A 304 0.84 -5.21 17.74
N THR A 305 0.75 -5.37 19.03
CA THR A 305 1.04 -6.63 19.73
C THR A 305 -0.14 -7.02 20.62
N PRO A 306 -0.29 -8.29 20.98
CA PRO A 306 -1.39 -8.74 21.86
C PRO A 306 -1.49 -7.95 23.17
N GLU A 307 -0.37 -7.56 23.73
CA GLU A 307 -0.29 -6.83 25.01
C GLU A 307 -0.80 -5.38 24.90
N ARG A 308 -0.88 -4.86 23.68
CA ARG A 308 -1.40 -3.50 23.42
C ARG A 308 -2.89 -3.46 23.13
N LEU A 309 -3.52 -4.62 22.96
CA LEU A 309 -4.95 -4.71 22.78
C LEU A 309 -5.66 -4.64 24.13
N ASN A 310 -6.82 -3.98 24.17
CA ASN A 310 -7.66 -3.87 25.36
C ASN A 310 -8.53 -5.15 25.57
N PHE A 311 -8.35 -6.15 24.72
CA PHE A 311 -9.09 -7.40 24.74
C PHE A 311 -8.19 -8.55 24.31
N PRO A 312 -8.42 -9.78 24.78
CA PRO A 312 -7.66 -10.94 24.37
C PRO A 312 -8.02 -11.36 22.94
N VAL A 313 -7.02 -11.85 22.23
CA VAL A 313 -7.16 -12.46 20.90
C VAL A 313 -6.54 -13.85 20.93
N GLU A 314 -7.24 -14.84 20.38
CA GLU A 314 -6.78 -16.20 20.21
C GLU A 314 -6.88 -16.55 18.71
N ALA A 315 -5.77 -16.97 18.11
CA ALA A 315 -5.68 -17.36 16.70
C ALA A 315 -4.57 -18.40 16.52
N ASP A 316 -4.64 -19.21 15.46
CA ASP A 316 -3.61 -20.20 15.13
C ASP A 316 -2.24 -19.54 14.88
N ASN A 317 -2.25 -18.36 14.30
CA ASN A 317 -1.08 -17.49 14.14
C ASN A 317 -1.39 -16.12 14.74
N LEU A 318 -1.07 -15.97 16.02
CA LEU A 318 -1.39 -14.74 16.77
C LEU A 318 -0.62 -13.52 16.23
N GLU A 319 0.63 -13.69 15.82
CA GLU A 319 1.44 -12.60 15.26
C GLU A 319 0.82 -12.07 13.97
N ALA A 320 0.44 -12.96 13.05
CA ALA A 320 -0.25 -12.56 11.83
C ALA A 320 -1.63 -11.95 12.10
N ALA A 321 -2.35 -12.44 13.11
CA ALA A 321 -3.67 -11.91 13.46
C ALA A 321 -3.62 -10.43 13.89
N MET A 322 -2.49 -9.95 14.39
CA MET A 322 -2.33 -8.55 14.79
C MET A 322 -2.52 -7.57 13.62
N TYR A 323 -2.29 -8.00 12.38
CA TYR A 323 -2.61 -7.20 11.18
C TYR A 323 -4.11 -7.00 10.93
N GLY A 324 -4.97 -7.72 11.62
CA GLY A 324 -6.41 -7.47 11.64
C GLY A 324 -6.84 -6.41 12.67
N PHE A 325 -5.93 -5.98 13.53
CA PHE A 325 -6.21 -5.05 14.65
C PHE A 325 -5.27 -3.85 14.67
N ASP A 326 -4.45 -3.66 13.64
CA ASP A 326 -3.40 -2.63 13.57
C ASP A 326 -3.91 -1.25 13.14
N GLU A 327 -5.22 -1.06 13.08
CA GLU A 327 -5.86 0.17 12.62
C GLU A 327 -5.42 0.60 11.20
N ASN A 328 -4.99 -0.35 10.38
CA ASN A 328 -4.57 -0.11 9.01
C ASN A 328 -5.43 -0.91 8.01
N PRO A 329 -6.32 -0.25 7.26
CA PRO A 329 -7.22 -0.95 6.33
C PRO A 329 -6.48 -1.54 5.12
N CYS A 330 -5.22 -1.20 4.92
CA CYS A 330 -4.39 -1.67 3.81
C CYS A 330 -3.61 -2.95 4.14
N THR A 331 -3.52 -3.30 5.41
CA THR A 331 -2.96 -4.58 5.88
C THR A 331 -4.07 -5.62 6.05
N SER A 332 -3.70 -6.88 6.07
CA SER A 332 -4.63 -7.97 6.31
C SER A 332 -3.89 -9.21 6.75
N PHE A 333 -4.58 -10.10 7.42
CA PHE A 333 -4.10 -11.46 7.65
C PHE A 333 -5.07 -12.48 7.08
N THR A 334 -4.56 -13.65 6.77
CA THR A 334 -5.38 -14.79 6.37
C THR A 334 -5.36 -15.81 7.49
N ASN A 335 -6.53 -16.14 8.03
CA ASN A 335 -6.70 -17.21 9.00
C ASN A 335 -7.37 -18.41 8.34
N LYS A 336 -6.81 -19.61 8.53
CA LYS A 336 -7.40 -20.86 8.03
C LYS A 336 -8.24 -21.56 9.09
N GLY A 337 -8.11 -21.17 10.34
CA GLY A 337 -8.80 -21.72 11.48
C GLY A 337 -9.80 -20.75 12.09
N THR A 338 -9.91 -20.80 13.40
CA THR A 338 -10.82 -19.96 14.17
C THR A 338 -10.03 -18.79 14.78
N LEU A 339 -10.59 -17.58 14.62
CA LEU A 339 -10.16 -16.39 15.35
C LEU A 339 -11.19 -16.13 16.45
N THR A 340 -10.72 -15.93 17.68
CA THR A 340 -11.57 -15.52 18.80
C THR A 340 -11.02 -14.23 19.40
N MET A 341 -11.88 -13.25 19.58
CA MET A 341 -11.53 -11.98 20.23
C MET A 341 -12.46 -11.66 21.39
N GLY A 342 -11.96 -11.08 22.45
CA GLY A 342 -12.76 -10.52 23.53
C GLY A 342 -13.52 -9.28 23.07
N ILE A 343 -14.68 -9.04 23.65
CA ILE A 343 -15.48 -7.84 23.40
C ILE A 343 -15.09 -6.76 24.39
N GLU A 344 -14.74 -5.59 23.87
CA GLU A 344 -14.42 -4.42 24.70
C GLU A 344 -15.66 -3.94 25.47
N LYS A 345 -15.40 -3.40 26.65
CA LYS A 345 -16.46 -2.85 27.47
C LYS A 345 -17.19 -1.74 26.74
N ASP A 346 -18.52 -1.70 26.88
CA ASP A 346 -19.42 -0.68 26.35
C ASP A 346 -19.55 -0.65 24.80
N VAL A 347 -18.90 -1.55 24.08
CA VAL A 347 -19.09 -1.72 22.64
C VAL A 347 -20.41 -2.41 22.36
N LYS A 348 -21.17 -1.89 21.40
CA LYS A 348 -22.49 -2.43 21.01
C LYS A 348 -22.46 -3.14 19.66
N SER A 349 -21.51 -2.84 18.83
CA SER A 349 -21.34 -3.44 17.51
C SER A 349 -19.91 -3.36 17.04
N TYR A 350 -19.53 -4.27 16.13
CA TYR A 350 -18.27 -4.23 15.39
C TYR A 350 -18.53 -4.13 13.90
N THR A 351 -17.70 -3.37 13.19
CA THR A 351 -17.67 -3.39 11.74
C THR A 351 -16.52 -4.29 11.29
N LEU A 352 -16.85 -5.32 10.53
CA LEU A 352 -15.87 -6.26 9.98
C LEU A 352 -15.55 -5.86 8.55
N LEU A 353 -14.26 -5.63 8.30
CA LEU A 353 -13.69 -5.39 6.98
C LEU A 353 -13.00 -6.67 6.52
N LEU A 354 -13.55 -7.33 5.52
CA LEU A 354 -13.18 -8.69 5.11
C LEU A 354 -12.82 -8.72 3.62
N LYS A 355 -12.03 -9.72 3.23
CA LYS A 355 -11.92 -10.19 1.85
C LYS A 355 -12.42 -11.63 1.82
N LEU A 356 -13.60 -11.84 1.29
CA LEU A 356 -14.16 -13.16 1.11
C LEU A 356 -13.80 -13.72 -0.26
N ALA A 357 -13.37 -14.98 -0.32
CA ALA A 357 -13.22 -15.66 -1.60
C ALA A 357 -14.60 -15.85 -2.26
N PRO A 358 -14.69 -15.86 -3.60
CA PRO A 358 -15.96 -16.03 -4.30
C PRO A 358 -16.74 -17.26 -3.81
N GLY A 359 -18.00 -17.06 -3.47
CA GLY A 359 -18.89 -18.12 -2.96
C GLY A 359 -18.57 -18.62 -1.55
N LYS A 360 -17.67 -17.95 -0.83
CA LYS A 360 -17.37 -18.27 0.58
C LYS A 360 -18.08 -17.31 1.52
N SER A 361 -18.31 -17.78 2.74
CA SER A 361 -18.90 -17.02 3.82
C SER A 361 -18.07 -17.16 5.09
N LEU A 362 -18.18 -16.19 5.98
CA LEU A 362 -17.65 -16.25 7.33
C LEU A 362 -18.79 -16.57 8.30
N VAL A 363 -18.56 -17.48 9.21
CA VAL A 363 -19.48 -17.74 10.33
C VAL A 363 -18.99 -16.98 11.55
N CYS A 364 -19.75 -16.00 11.98
CA CYS A 364 -19.48 -15.22 13.18
C CYS A 364 -20.36 -15.71 14.33
N ARG A 365 -19.75 -16.15 15.42
CA ARG A 365 -20.43 -16.58 16.64
C ARG A 365 -20.19 -15.58 17.77
N GLN A 366 -21.24 -15.27 18.49
CA GLN A 366 -21.17 -14.49 19.72
C GLN A 366 -21.27 -15.43 20.91
N LEU A 367 -20.26 -15.38 21.77
CA LEU A 367 -20.14 -16.29 22.91
C LEU A 367 -20.25 -15.51 24.22
N ASN A 368 -20.83 -16.12 25.25
CA ASN A 368 -20.75 -15.58 26.60
C ASN A 368 -19.37 -15.84 27.22
N ALA A 369 -19.13 -15.33 28.43
CA ALA A 369 -17.87 -15.50 29.17
C ALA A 369 -17.48 -16.98 29.41
N LYS A 370 -18.48 -17.90 29.44
CA LYS A 370 -18.28 -19.34 29.61
C LYS A 370 -18.09 -20.09 28.27
N GLY A 371 -18.04 -19.39 27.15
CA GLY A 371 -17.87 -19.98 25.81
C GLY A 371 -19.15 -20.55 25.19
N LYS A 372 -20.33 -20.37 25.79
CA LYS A 372 -21.61 -20.80 25.21
C LYS A 372 -22.00 -19.85 24.08
N VAL A 373 -22.36 -20.39 22.93
CA VAL A 373 -22.88 -19.62 21.78
C VAL A 373 -24.24 -19.00 22.13
N LEU A 374 -24.31 -17.70 21.96
CA LEU A 374 -25.52 -16.89 22.14
C LEU A 374 -26.20 -16.54 20.83
N ALA A 375 -25.38 -16.29 19.78
CA ALA A 375 -25.88 -16.00 18.45
C ALA A 375 -24.88 -16.48 17.40
N THR A 376 -25.38 -16.77 16.21
CA THR A 376 -24.56 -17.11 15.04
C THR A 376 -25.07 -16.33 13.84
N THR A 377 -24.17 -15.71 13.10
CA THR A 377 -24.46 -14.95 11.89
C THR A 377 -23.56 -15.43 10.77
N THR A 378 -24.15 -15.74 9.61
CA THR A 378 -23.38 -16.03 8.39
C THR A 378 -23.18 -14.73 7.63
N ILE A 379 -21.94 -14.39 7.34
CA ILE A 379 -21.53 -13.16 6.67
C ILE A 379 -21.09 -13.50 5.25
N ASN A 380 -21.78 -12.92 4.27
CA ASN A 380 -21.55 -13.11 2.84
C ASN A 380 -21.05 -11.83 2.16
N SER A 381 -20.82 -10.77 2.92
CA SER A 381 -20.38 -9.48 2.45
C SER A 381 -18.97 -9.15 2.99
N SER A 382 -18.16 -8.47 2.20
CA SER A 382 -16.84 -8.00 2.61
C SER A 382 -16.89 -6.83 3.62
N PHE A 383 -18.05 -6.20 3.75
CA PHE A 383 -18.33 -5.16 4.74
C PHE A 383 -19.58 -5.55 5.53
N CYS A 384 -19.43 -5.75 6.83
CA CYS A 384 -20.53 -6.20 7.67
C CYS A 384 -20.48 -5.54 9.04
N LYS A 385 -21.64 -5.05 9.50
CA LYS A 385 -21.84 -4.62 10.88
C LYS A 385 -22.45 -5.75 11.69
N VAL A 386 -21.80 -6.15 12.77
CA VAL A 386 -22.25 -7.16 13.71
C VAL A 386 -22.74 -6.48 14.98
N GLU A 387 -24.03 -6.48 15.20
CA GLU A 387 -24.62 -5.99 16.45
C GLU A 387 -24.44 -7.04 17.55
N LEU A 388 -24.04 -6.61 18.73
CA LEU A 388 -23.74 -7.52 19.84
C LEU A 388 -25.02 -7.84 20.62
N VAL A 389 -25.25 -9.14 20.87
CA VAL A 389 -26.34 -9.57 21.72
C VAL A 389 -25.99 -9.39 23.21
N LYS A 390 -27.00 -9.21 24.03
CA LYS A 390 -26.82 -9.06 25.48
C LYS A 390 -26.02 -10.24 26.07
N LYS A 391 -25.03 -9.94 26.90
CA LYS A 391 -24.11 -10.90 27.53
C LYS A 391 -23.08 -11.52 26.59
N ALA A 392 -22.97 -11.10 25.36
CA ALA A 392 -21.82 -11.47 24.53
C ALA A 392 -20.53 -10.95 25.18
N ALA A 393 -19.52 -11.82 25.25
CA ALA A 393 -18.21 -11.52 25.83
C ALA A 393 -17.08 -11.82 24.86
N LYS A 394 -17.32 -12.62 23.84
CA LYS A 394 -16.36 -12.96 22.80
C LYS A 394 -17.04 -13.02 21.43
N LEU A 395 -16.31 -12.66 20.39
CA LEU A 395 -16.59 -12.99 18.99
C LEU A 395 -15.66 -14.09 18.52
N GLN A 396 -16.21 -15.04 17.76
CA GLN A 396 -15.46 -16.15 17.17
C GLN A 396 -15.82 -16.27 15.70
#